data_34a2eb6389a3cc1f9d522548d793771b
#
_entry.id   34a2eb6389a3cc1f9d522548d793771b
#
_cell.length_a   1.000
_cell.length_b   1.000
_cell.length_c   1.000
_cell.angle_alpha   90.00
_cell.angle_beta   90.00
_cell.angle_gamma   90.00
#
_symmetry.space_group_name_H-M   'P 1'
#
loop_
_entity.id
_entity.type
_entity.pdbx_description
1 polymer ?
#
loop_
_entity_poly.entity_id
_entity_poly.type
_entity_poly.pdbx_seq_one_letter_code
_entity_poly.pdbx_strand_id
1 'polypeptide(L)'
;MQISFYVLGERYMQQDATAVSTASAVDAEAVLNFVCRLTQTVLNKSEHSLVIIDDQTDRLQALDEQLWSFDATSFIPHTLITDNQITAEKLSAPVTLISSFPPNFDGVVLNLAPTALALSKNGTLPERVLEIITPDEVSKQQGRDKYRAYRDLGYELIYYPIN
;
A
#
# COMPACT_ATOMS: atom_id res chain seq x y z
N MET A 1 9.91 -15.25 -1.01
CA MET A 1 9.21 -13.96 -1.16
C MET A 1 9.12 -13.30 0.21
N GLN A 2 9.28 -12.01 0.27
CA GLN A 2 9.36 -11.24 1.50
C GLN A 2 8.15 -10.31 1.64
N ILE A 3 7.58 -10.25 2.84
CA ILE A 3 6.49 -9.34 3.18
C ILE A 3 7.06 -8.29 4.16
N SER A 4 6.95 -7.03 3.81
CA SER A 4 7.44 -5.92 4.64
C SER A 4 6.25 -5.16 5.24
N PHE A 5 6.23 -5.04 6.57
CA PHE A 5 5.22 -4.28 7.29
C PHE A 5 5.81 -2.95 7.74
N TYR A 6 5.24 -1.86 7.24
CA TYR A 6 5.60 -0.51 7.68
C TYR A 6 4.63 -0.10 8.77
N VAL A 7 5.11 -0.03 10.00
CA VAL A 7 4.30 0.24 11.20
C VAL A 7 4.40 1.72 11.54
N LEU A 8 3.36 2.48 11.21
CA LEU A 8 3.36 3.93 11.39
C LEU A 8 3.07 4.27 12.86
N GLY A 9 3.84 5.23 13.40
CA GLY A 9 3.72 5.67 14.78
C GLY A 9 2.67 6.75 15.00
N GLU A 10 2.62 7.29 16.22
CA GLU A 10 1.61 8.26 16.66
C GLU A 10 1.60 9.56 15.86
N ARG A 11 2.70 9.92 15.22
CA ARG A 11 2.77 11.08 14.34
C ARG A 11 1.73 11.03 13.21
N TYR A 12 1.24 9.82 12.88
CA TYR A 12 0.22 9.61 11.84
C TYR A 12 -1.20 9.62 12.39
N MET A 13 -1.38 10.00 13.65
CA MET A 13 -2.69 10.28 14.24
C MET A 13 -3.00 11.76 14.15
N GLN A 14 -4.29 12.10 14.04
CA GLN A 14 -4.70 13.50 14.07
C GLN A 14 -4.33 14.12 15.41
N GLN A 15 -3.61 15.24 15.36
CA GLN A 15 -3.19 15.98 16.54
C GLN A 15 -3.98 17.28 16.67
N ASP A 16 -5.29 17.20 16.60
CA ASP A 16 -6.13 18.35 16.79
C ASP A 16 -6.43 18.53 18.28
N ALA A 17 -5.76 19.49 18.91
CA ALA A 17 -5.93 19.78 20.33
C ALA A 17 -7.31 20.35 20.66
N THR A 18 -8.10 20.75 19.68
CA THR A 18 -9.46 21.25 19.89
C THR A 18 -10.52 20.18 19.73
N ALA A 19 -10.16 19.00 19.30
CA ALA A 19 -11.09 17.88 19.15
C ALA A 19 -11.52 17.38 20.51
N VAL A 20 -12.77 17.57 20.85
CA VAL A 20 -13.40 17.03 22.05
C VAL A 20 -13.65 15.52 21.91
N SER A 21 -13.43 14.99 20.72
CA SER A 21 -13.59 13.57 20.43
C SER A 21 -12.49 12.75 21.09
N THR A 22 -12.90 11.78 21.89
CA THR A 22 -11.99 10.81 22.49
C THR A 22 -11.48 9.76 21.50
N ALA A 23 -12.01 9.74 20.27
CA ALA A 23 -11.58 8.84 19.23
C ALA A 23 -10.37 9.42 18.51
N SER A 24 -9.21 8.80 18.71
CA SER A 24 -8.00 9.11 17.96
C SER A 24 -8.21 8.70 16.50
N ALA A 25 -8.31 9.66 15.60
CA ALA A 25 -8.45 9.40 14.18
C ALA A 25 -7.08 9.43 13.50
N VAL A 26 -6.92 8.59 12.48
CA VAL A 26 -5.72 8.57 11.66
C VAL A 26 -5.67 9.86 10.82
N ASP A 27 -4.48 10.45 10.71
CA ASP A 27 -4.23 11.55 9.80
C ASP A 27 -4.08 11.01 8.37
N ALA A 28 -5.18 11.01 7.63
CA ALA A 28 -5.22 10.43 6.30
C ALA A 28 -4.24 11.11 5.34
N GLU A 29 -4.04 12.42 5.46
CA GLU A 29 -3.11 13.15 4.61
C GLU A 29 -1.67 12.75 4.89
N ALA A 30 -1.30 12.60 6.15
CA ALA A 30 0.04 12.16 6.53
C ALA A 30 0.33 10.74 6.02
N VAL A 31 -0.65 9.84 6.13
CA VAL A 31 -0.54 8.47 5.60
C VAL A 31 -0.39 8.50 4.10
N LEU A 32 -1.18 9.30 3.41
CA LEU A 32 -1.12 9.44 1.96
C LEU A 32 0.25 9.94 1.50
N ASN A 33 0.81 10.92 2.20
CA ASN A 33 2.16 11.42 1.93
C ASN A 33 3.21 10.33 2.14
N PHE A 34 3.06 9.50 3.17
CA PHE A 34 3.95 8.38 3.41
C PHE A 34 3.89 7.37 2.23
N VAL A 35 2.68 7.04 1.76
CA VAL A 35 2.50 6.14 0.61
C VAL A 35 3.19 6.71 -0.63
N CYS A 36 3.06 8.00 -0.89
CA CYS A 36 3.72 8.63 -2.04
C CYS A 36 5.25 8.57 -1.93
N ARG A 37 5.79 8.84 -0.75
CA ARG A 37 7.25 8.74 -0.51
C ARG A 37 7.75 7.31 -0.65
N LEU A 38 6.99 6.35 -0.12
CA LEU A 38 7.33 4.93 -0.26
C LEU A 38 7.30 4.51 -1.73
N THR A 39 6.30 4.95 -2.48
CA THR A 39 6.20 4.70 -3.92
C THR A 39 7.43 5.21 -4.65
N GLN A 40 7.83 6.43 -4.38
CA GLN A 40 9.04 7.02 -4.98
C GLN A 40 10.29 6.23 -4.62
N THR A 41 10.41 5.83 -3.36
CA THR A 41 11.55 5.04 -2.90
C THR A 41 11.63 3.69 -3.61
N VAL A 42 10.49 3.01 -3.76
CA VAL A 42 10.44 1.72 -4.46
C VAL A 42 10.86 1.88 -5.92
N LEU A 43 10.36 2.90 -6.60
CA LEU A 43 10.71 3.14 -8.00
C LEU A 43 12.20 3.47 -8.18
N ASN A 44 12.80 4.18 -7.23
CA ASN A 44 14.22 4.55 -7.31
C ASN A 44 15.15 3.38 -7.02
N LYS A 45 14.70 2.39 -6.23
CA LYS A 45 15.54 1.28 -5.79
C LYS A 45 15.25 -0.04 -6.50
N SER A 46 14.13 -0.13 -7.20
CA SER A 46 13.70 -1.36 -7.85
C SER A 46 13.54 -1.15 -9.35
N GLU A 47 13.92 -2.14 -10.12
CA GLU A 47 13.65 -2.19 -11.56
C GLU A 47 12.25 -2.73 -11.87
N HIS A 48 11.52 -3.15 -10.83
CA HIS A 48 10.21 -3.75 -10.99
C HIS A 48 9.10 -2.71 -10.98
N SER A 49 8.00 -3.03 -11.63
CA SER A 49 6.77 -2.25 -11.57
C SER A 49 6.13 -2.39 -10.18
N LEU A 50 5.39 -1.37 -9.75
CA LEU A 50 4.66 -1.34 -8.50
C LEU A 50 3.16 -1.34 -8.77
N VAL A 51 2.44 -2.23 -8.10
CA VAL A 51 0.97 -2.24 -8.06
C VAL A 51 0.53 -1.84 -6.66
N ILE A 52 -0.36 -0.85 -6.56
CA ILE A 52 -0.95 -0.41 -5.30
C ILE A 52 -2.41 -0.85 -5.29
N ILE A 53 -2.79 -1.62 -4.29
CA ILE A 53 -4.12 -2.22 -4.17
C ILE A 53 -4.87 -1.60 -3.01
N ASP A 54 -6.10 -1.17 -3.25
CA ASP A 54 -7.04 -0.73 -2.21
C ASP A 54 -8.46 -1.08 -2.66
N ASP A 55 -9.25 -1.63 -1.75
CA ASP A 55 -10.65 -1.93 -2.02
C ASP A 55 -11.56 -0.69 -1.98
N GLN A 56 -11.02 0.46 -1.56
CA GLN A 56 -11.74 1.73 -1.50
C GLN A 56 -11.37 2.61 -2.69
N THR A 57 -12.31 2.74 -3.63
CA THR A 57 -12.10 3.55 -4.84
C THR A 57 -11.74 5.01 -4.52
N ASP A 58 -12.39 5.58 -3.50
CA ASP A 58 -12.14 6.96 -3.09
C ASP A 58 -10.70 7.17 -2.64
N ARG A 59 -10.12 6.21 -1.92
CA ARG A 59 -8.71 6.28 -1.50
C ARG A 59 -7.75 6.15 -2.68
N LEU A 60 -8.08 5.30 -3.65
CA LEU A 60 -7.28 5.18 -4.87
C LEU A 60 -7.30 6.47 -5.68
N GLN A 61 -8.46 7.12 -5.78
CA GLN A 61 -8.58 8.42 -6.47
C GLN A 61 -7.79 9.51 -5.75
N ALA A 62 -7.85 9.55 -4.42
CA ALA A 62 -7.07 10.51 -3.63
C ALA A 62 -5.57 10.28 -3.82
N LEU A 63 -5.14 9.04 -3.87
CA LEU A 63 -3.75 8.70 -4.11
C LEU A 63 -3.31 9.09 -5.52
N ASP A 64 -4.16 8.86 -6.52
CA ASP A 64 -3.91 9.27 -7.90
C ASP A 64 -3.65 10.78 -7.99
N GLU A 65 -4.52 11.58 -7.37
CA GLU A 65 -4.36 13.04 -7.32
C GLU A 65 -3.10 13.45 -6.59
N GLN A 66 -2.80 12.82 -5.46
CA GLN A 66 -1.62 13.15 -4.67
C GLN A 66 -0.33 12.81 -5.42
N LEU A 67 -0.29 11.71 -6.16
CA LEU A 67 0.88 11.33 -6.95
C LEU A 67 1.19 12.35 -8.05
N TRP A 68 0.16 13.00 -8.62
CA TRP A 68 0.36 14.05 -9.60
C TRP A 68 1.00 15.32 -9.01
N SER A 69 0.76 15.60 -7.73
CA SER A 69 1.17 16.85 -7.08
C SER A 69 2.19 16.67 -5.96
N PHE A 70 2.59 15.43 -5.65
CA PHE A 70 3.44 15.12 -4.50
C PHE A 70 4.80 15.84 -4.57
N ASP A 71 5.42 15.83 -5.74
CA ASP A 71 6.72 16.49 -5.94
C ASP A 71 6.70 17.22 -7.27
N ALA A 72 6.81 18.55 -7.22
CA ALA A 72 6.80 19.39 -8.41
C ALA A 72 7.99 19.13 -9.34
N THR A 73 9.07 18.55 -8.82
CA THR A 73 10.28 18.28 -9.60
C THR A 73 10.41 16.82 -10.04
N SER A 74 9.55 15.94 -9.52
CA SER A 74 9.66 14.49 -9.74
C SER A 74 8.30 13.92 -10.12
N PHE A 75 8.11 13.73 -11.41
CA PHE A 75 6.90 13.11 -11.93
C PHE A 75 6.94 11.61 -11.72
N ILE A 76 5.87 11.05 -11.12
CA ILE A 76 5.71 9.61 -10.94
C ILE A 76 4.67 9.12 -11.96
N PRO A 77 5.11 8.45 -13.05
CA PRO A 77 4.17 7.90 -14.03
C PRO A 77 3.31 6.82 -13.39
N HIS A 78 1.98 6.98 -13.44
CA HIS A 78 1.06 6.02 -12.85
C HIS A 78 -0.24 5.93 -13.64
N THR A 79 -0.94 4.81 -13.48
CA THR A 79 -2.23 4.53 -14.10
C THR A 79 -3.21 4.08 -13.05
N LEU A 80 -4.42 4.66 -13.05
CA LEU A 80 -5.52 4.23 -12.20
C LEU A 80 -6.47 3.35 -13.03
N ILE A 81 -6.67 2.11 -12.58
CA ILE A 81 -7.61 1.18 -13.22
C ILE A 81 -8.87 1.10 -12.36
N THR A 82 -9.97 1.68 -12.85
CA THR A 82 -11.25 1.70 -12.15
C THR A 82 -12.23 0.64 -12.65
N ASP A 83 -11.98 0.10 -13.83
CA ASP A 83 -12.75 -1.05 -14.35
C ASP A 83 -11.98 -2.34 -14.04
N ASN A 84 -12.66 -3.48 -14.12
CA ASN A 84 -12.03 -4.77 -13.88
C ASN A 84 -11.25 -5.30 -15.08
N GLN A 85 -10.96 -4.46 -16.05
CA GLN A 85 -10.23 -4.85 -17.25
C GLN A 85 -8.73 -4.66 -17.06
N ILE A 86 -8.11 -5.67 -16.52
CA ILE A 86 -6.67 -5.71 -16.32
C ILE A 86 -6.03 -6.23 -17.61
N THR A 87 -5.23 -5.38 -18.26
CA THR A 87 -4.48 -5.77 -19.46
C THR A 87 -2.99 -5.60 -19.22
N ALA A 88 -2.17 -6.34 -19.96
CA ALA A 88 -0.72 -6.21 -19.86
C ALA A 88 -0.26 -4.78 -20.20
N GLU A 89 -0.94 -4.11 -21.13
CA GLU A 89 -0.65 -2.73 -21.49
C GLU A 89 -0.88 -1.78 -20.31
N LYS A 90 -2.01 -1.94 -19.57
CA LYS A 90 -2.30 -1.12 -18.39
C LYS A 90 -1.30 -1.36 -17.27
N LEU A 91 -0.81 -2.59 -17.12
CA LEU A 91 0.18 -2.96 -16.11
C LEU A 91 1.61 -2.59 -16.52
N SER A 92 1.83 -2.06 -17.72
CA SER A 92 3.17 -1.66 -18.16
C SER A 92 3.63 -0.33 -17.56
N ALA A 93 2.73 0.44 -16.94
CA ALA A 93 3.11 1.66 -16.24
C ALA A 93 4.00 1.33 -15.05
N PRO A 94 4.94 2.22 -14.67
CA PRO A 94 5.76 2.00 -13.46
C PRO A 94 4.93 1.80 -12.20
N VAL A 95 3.81 2.51 -12.05
CA VAL A 95 2.88 2.37 -10.94
C VAL A 95 1.46 2.19 -11.47
N THR A 96 0.76 1.19 -10.95
CA THR A 96 -0.65 0.94 -11.27
C THR A 96 -1.46 0.92 -9.98
N LEU A 97 -2.52 1.73 -9.94
CA LEU A 97 -3.48 1.77 -8.84
C LEU A 97 -4.70 0.95 -9.23
N ILE A 98 -5.06 -0.04 -8.42
CA ILE A 98 -6.08 -1.02 -8.79
C ILE A 98 -6.80 -1.55 -7.55
N SER A 99 -8.04 -2.03 -7.72
CA SER A 99 -8.85 -2.52 -6.61
C SER A 99 -8.66 -4.00 -6.28
N SER A 100 -8.01 -4.77 -7.15
CA SER A 100 -7.81 -6.20 -6.94
C SER A 100 -6.43 -6.63 -7.43
N PHE A 101 -5.90 -7.71 -6.84
CA PHE A 101 -4.59 -8.22 -7.19
C PHE A 101 -4.61 -8.79 -8.62
N PRO A 102 -3.77 -8.26 -9.54
CA PRO A 102 -3.72 -8.79 -10.89
C PRO A 102 -3.05 -10.17 -10.92
N PRO A 103 -3.64 -11.15 -11.63
CA PRO A 103 -3.06 -12.48 -11.70
C PRO A 103 -1.70 -12.45 -12.39
N ASN A 104 -0.78 -13.27 -11.91
CA ASN A 104 0.57 -13.44 -12.46
C ASN A 104 1.44 -12.17 -12.48
N PHE A 105 1.13 -11.21 -11.59
CA PHE A 105 1.99 -10.04 -11.40
C PHE A 105 3.22 -10.44 -10.59
N ASP A 106 4.40 -10.12 -11.11
CA ASP A 106 5.68 -10.53 -10.53
C ASP A 106 6.52 -9.37 -9.97
N GLY A 107 5.98 -8.16 -9.97
CA GLY A 107 6.65 -6.97 -9.43
C GLY A 107 6.36 -6.78 -7.94
N VAL A 108 6.52 -5.54 -7.47
CA VAL A 108 6.27 -5.17 -6.08
C VAL A 108 4.80 -4.80 -5.90
N VAL A 109 4.18 -5.26 -4.81
CA VAL A 109 2.79 -4.95 -4.49
C VAL A 109 2.73 -4.20 -3.16
N LEU A 110 2.06 -3.05 -3.16
CA LEU A 110 1.70 -2.33 -1.94
C LEU A 110 0.21 -2.55 -1.68
N ASN A 111 -0.11 -3.23 -0.59
CA ASN A 111 -1.49 -3.56 -0.25
C ASN A 111 -2.03 -2.59 0.79
N LEU A 112 -3.01 -1.77 0.41
CA LEU A 112 -3.69 -0.84 1.29
C LEU A 112 -5.05 -1.38 1.76
N ALA A 113 -5.50 -2.51 1.21
CA ALA A 113 -6.75 -3.14 1.61
C ALA A 113 -6.66 -3.73 3.02
N PRO A 114 -7.81 -3.91 3.71
CA PRO A 114 -7.81 -4.40 5.09
C PRO A 114 -7.47 -5.87 5.24
N THR A 115 -7.48 -6.64 4.15
CA THR A 115 -7.21 -8.08 4.17
C THR A 115 -5.90 -8.41 3.48
N ALA A 116 -5.29 -9.53 3.87
CA ALA A 116 -4.09 -10.04 3.21
C ALA A 116 -4.36 -10.38 1.75
N LEU A 117 -3.34 -10.29 0.91
CA LEU A 117 -3.44 -10.70 -0.48
C LEU A 117 -3.66 -12.21 -0.59
N ALA A 118 -4.52 -12.61 -1.53
CA ALA A 118 -4.73 -14.02 -1.84
C ALA A 118 -3.58 -14.50 -2.75
N LEU A 119 -2.51 -14.98 -2.14
CA LEU A 119 -1.34 -15.47 -2.85
C LEU A 119 -1.46 -16.97 -3.08
N SER A 120 -1.22 -17.42 -4.32
CA SER A 120 -1.27 -18.82 -4.66
C SER A 120 0.13 -19.42 -4.60
N LYS A 121 0.28 -20.55 -3.89
CA LYS A 121 1.56 -21.28 -3.83
C LYS A 121 1.99 -21.86 -5.17
N ASN A 122 1.05 -22.05 -6.07
CA ASN A 122 1.29 -22.72 -7.36
C ASN A 122 1.34 -21.74 -8.54
N GLY A 123 1.25 -20.43 -8.29
CA GLY A 123 1.27 -19.41 -9.32
C GLY A 123 2.50 -18.54 -9.23
N THR A 124 2.56 -17.55 -10.13
CA THR A 124 3.58 -16.50 -10.09
C THR A 124 3.36 -15.66 -8.83
N LEU A 125 4.41 -15.51 -8.04
CA LEU A 125 4.38 -14.66 -6.84
C LEU A 125 4.97 -13.29 -7.17
N PRO A 126 4.48 -12.23 -6.51
CA PRO A 126 5.15 -10.94 -6.58
C PRO A 126 6.57 -11.05 -6.00
N GLU A 127 7.44 -10.16 -6.43
CA GLU A 127 8.79 -10.11 -5.88
C GLU A 127 8.76 -9.79 -4.38
N ARG A 128 7.90 -8.87 -3.99
CA ARG A 128 7.79 -8.38 -2.64
C ARG A 128 6.38 -7.82 -2.40
N VAL A 129 5.89 -8.00 -1.18
CA VAL A 129 4.64 -7.38 -0.75
C VAL A 129 4.95 -6.38 0.37
N LEU A 130 4.37 -5.19 0.25
CA LEU A 130 4.47 -4.13 1.25
C LEU A 130 3.11 -3.95 1.90
N GLU A 131 3.08 -3.92 3.23
CA GLU A 131 1.88 -3.69 4.02
C GLU A 131 2.09 -2.46 4.90
N ILE A 132 1.02 -1.70 5.14
CA ILE A 132 1.07 -0.53 6.01
C ILE A 132 0.12 -0.74 7.18
N ILE A 133 0.64 -0.57 8.39
CA ILE A 133 -0.16 -0.62 9.62
C ILE A 133 -0.19 0.79 10.20
N THR A 134 -1.38 1.39 10.23
CA THR A 134 -1.59 2.69 10.88
C THR A 134 -1.79 2.49 12.39
N PRO A 135 -1.57 3.54 13.21
CA PRO A 135 -1.53 3.35 14.68
C PRO A 135 -2.89 3.15 15.36
N ASP A 136 -3.99 3.18 14.63
CA ASP A 136 -5.32 2.90 15.17
C ASP A 136 -5.53 1.40 15.46
N GLU A 137 -6.41 1.10 16.40
CA GLU A 137 -6.62 -0.29 16.84
C GLU A 137 -7.17 -1.20 15.75
N VAL A 138 -8.02 -0.67 14.87
CA VAL A 138 -8.58 -1.45 13.75
C VAL A 138 -7.46 -1.91 12.82
N SER A 139 -6.58 -0.99 12.42
CA SER A 139 -5.45 -1.32 11.53
C SER A 139 -4.47 -2.28 12.19
N LYS A 140 -4.20 -2.12 13.48
CA LYS A 140 -3.33 -3.04 14.23
C LYS A 140 -3.90 -4.46 14.24
N GLN A 141 -5.21 -4.59 14.42
CA GLN A 141 -5.85 -5.92 14.39
C GLN A 141 -5.79 -6.52 12.99
N GLN A 142 -6.07 -5.73 11.96
CA GLN A 142 -5.93 -6.17 10.57
C GLN A 142 -4.50 -6.61 10.27
N GLY A 143 -3.52 -5.88 10.79
CA GLY A 143 -2.11 -6.22 10.64
C GLY A 143 -1.75 -7.57 11.28
N ARG A 144 -2.30 -7.86 12.46
CA ARG A 144 -2.10 -9.17 13.10
C ARG A 144 -2.69 -10.30 12.27
N ASP A 145 -3.89 -10.07 11.71
CA ASP A 145 -4.56 -11.07 10.86
C ASP A 145 -3.77 -11.32 9.57
N LYS A 146 -3.27 -10.26 8.95
CA LYS A 146 -2.40 -10.36 7.77
C LYS A 146 -1.10 -11.10 8.09
N TYR A 147 -0.49 -10.79 9.23
CA TYR A 147 0.73 -11.45 9.68
C TYR A 147 0.52 -12.96 9.77
N ARG A 148 -0.56 -13.38 10.42
CA ARG A 148 -0.88 -14.81 10.55
C ARG A 148 -1.10 -15.47 9.19
N ALA A 149 -1.84 -14.80 8.30
CA ALA A 149 -2.13 -15.33 6.97
C ALA A 149 -0.85 -15.55 6.16
N TYR A 150 0.05 -14.57 6.15
CA TYR A 150 1.32 -14.68 5.42
C TYR A 150 2.28 -15.66 6.08
N ARG A 151 2.31 -15.69 7.41
CA ARG A 151 3.14 -16.66 8.16
C ARG A 151 2.73 -18.09 7.86
N ASP A 152 1.43 -18.36 7.83
CA ASP A 152 0.91 -19.69 7.57
C ASP A 152 1.23 -20.17 6.14
N LEU A 153 1.45 -19.24 5.22
CA LEU A 153 1.93 -19.55 3.87
C LEU A 153 3.44 -19.73 3.79
N GLY A 154 4.18 -19.46 4.88
CA GLY A 154 5.61 -19.70 4.95
C GLY A 154 6.49 -18.57 4.41
N TYR A 155 5.96 -17.37 4.25
CA TYR A 155 6.73 -16.23 3.75
C TYR A 155 7.55 -15.58 4.87
N GLU A 156 8.65 -14.93 4.48
CA GLU A 156 9.48 -14.15 5.39
C GLU A 156 8.80 -12.81 5.70
N LEU A 157 8.71 -12.47 6.99
CA LEU A 157 8.02 -11.27 7.46
C LEU A 157 9.02 -10.34 8.15
N ILE A 158 9.02 -9.07 7.73
CA ILE A 158 9.91 -8.04 8.28
C ILE A 158 9.09 -6.84 8.72
N TYR A 159 9.43 -6.27 9.86
CA TYR A 159 8.81 -5.06 10.40
C TYR A 159 9.74 -3.87 10.30
N TYR A 160 9.19 -2.74 9.85
CA TYR A 160 9.89 -1.45 9.82
C TYR A 160 9.06 -0.44 10.61
N PRO A 161 9.46 -0.11 11.85
CA PRO A 161 8.79 0.95 12.60
C PRO A 161 9.11 2.31 11.98
N ILE A 162 8.07 3.12 11.78
CA ILE A 162 8.16 4.45 11.16
C ILE A 162 7.63 5.48 12.16
N ASN A 163 8.49 6.35 12.62
CA ASN A 163 8.11 7.43 13.56
C ASN A 163 7.86 8.74 12.85
#